data_d6682ca2ffef166305fc8b8358a31a41
#
_entry.id   d6682ca2ffef166305fc8b8358a31a41
#
_cell.length_a   1.000
_cell.length_b   1.000
_cell.length_c   1.000
_cell.angle_alpha   90.00
_cell.angle_beta   90.00
_cell.angle_gamma   90.00
#
_symmetry.space_group_name_H-M   'P 1'
#
loop_
_entity.id
_entity.type
_entity.pdbx_description
1 polymer ?
#
loop_
_entity_poly.entity_id
_entity_poly.type
_entity_poly.pdbx_seq_one_letter_code
_entity_poly.pdbx_strand_id
1 'polypeptide(L)'
;MEGIFITFSILVLLLLLTPSLSEETLVFVYTQFRHGARGASSPFEQGQTDFFGEAWTSPEDLTGVGMRMHYTLGLRNRKKYKNFLKPVFDPREILVTSTDFNRTIQSVYAQLQGLYAQIPEQDITEEEERRMNEMNGYSEKIQQLIDAETAKLNLFSLPNKMQIFPIHIYNKIDHKILLSTEYSISGCKGVIKIRDENKKLLLSTIKTLKEKEEANINNYFNGKNKTVNTTNVTHLAKLCDEFKCDVVDGRFDKNIISETFEESCTQFQNDLLFTLEFGDKENKILKMSQTPVFQDMLYYMSNVISKDIEKKRELEQGEYRPKFVMVSGHDVTLMGVIEYMKHFLNKTEKIPIVPFATSVFFEVYRKEEKEKLSSSDYIVKYYINDDLIAEVNFDEMNTTMRKDFWSEDEIANFCEFDDWKEKKTTDTLLILVIIFSIIGLLIVVALIIVIVFLRKKLKVINSDNVKVSEMS
;
A
#
# COMPACT_ATOMS: atom_id res chain seq x y z
N MET A 1 46.05 -13.28 -46.35
CA MET A 1 45.96 -12.22 -45.35
C MET A 1 44.73 -11.30 -45.56
N GLU A 2 44.32 -11.04 -46.80
CA GLU A 2 43.18 -10.18 -47.11
C GLU A 2 41.80 -10.68 -46.59
N GLY A 3 41.60 -12.01 -46.59
CA GLY A 3 40.33 -12.59 -46.11
C GLY A 3 40.10 -12.41 -44.58
N ILE A 4 41.17 -12.33 -43.78
CA ILE A 4 41.11 -12.16 -42.33
C ILE A 4 40.77 -10.70 -41.96
N PHE A 5 41.26 -9.73 -42.74
CA PHE A 5 40.95 -8.30 -42.54
C PHE A 5 39.48 -7.96 -42.88
N ILE A 6 38.91 -8.61 -43.90
CA ILE A 6 37.53 -8.39 -44.31
C ILE A 6 36.57 -8.97 -43.24
N THR A 7 36.85 -10.17 -42.73
CA THR A 7 36.05 -10.76 -41.65
C THR A 7 36.14 -9.98 -40.34
N PHE A 8 37.32 -9.46 -40.00
CA PHE A 8 37.48 -8.62 -38.80
C PHE A 8 36.75 -7.27 -38.93
N SER A 9 36.81 -6.62 -40.12
CA SER A 9 36.10 -5.38 -40.41
C SER A 9 34.58 -5.57 -40.39
N ILE A 10 34.05 -6.71 -40.88
CA ILE A 10 32.62 -7.01 -40.85
C ILE A 10 32.17 -7.30 -39.41
N LEU A 11 32.99 -8.00 -38.60
CA LEU A 11 32.69 -8.26 -37.18
C LEU A 11 32.69 -6.97 -36.36
N VAL A 12 33.63 -6.06 -36.60
CA VAL A 12 33.67 -4.74 -35.96
C VAL A 12 32.48 -3.90 -36.39
N LEU A 13 32.10 -3.94 -37.67
CA LEU A 13 30.93 -3.22 -38.19
C LEU A 13 29.61 -3.79 -37.62
N LEU A 14 29.49 -5.12 -37.44
CA LEU A 14 28.39 -5.77 -36.78
C LEU A 14 28.31 -5.43 -35.28
N LEU A 15 29.43 -5.29 -34.61
CA LEU A 15 29.50 -4.82 -33.21
C LEU A 15 29.14 -3.33 -33.05
N LEU A 16 29.42 -2.53 -34.08
CA LEU A 16 29.04 -1.09 -34.12
C LEU A 16 27.58 -0.88 -34.56
N LEU A 17 26.96 -1.88 -35.19
CA LEU A 17 25.57 -1.89 -35.62
C LEU A 17 24.62 -2.58 -34.62
N THR A 18 25.13 -3.20 -33.55
CA THR A 18 24.25 -3.55 -32.43
C THR A 18 23.70 -2.25 -31.88
N PRO A 19 22.37 -2.01 -31.94
CA PRO A 19 21.83 -0.87 -31.25
C PRO A 19 22.29 -0.98 -29.81
N SER A 20 22.99 0.03 -29.30
CA SER A 20 23.20 0.17 -27.86
C SER A 20 21.81 0.04 -27.25
N LEU A 21 21.52 -1.09 -26.66
CA LEU A 21 20.33 -1.23 -25.82
C LEU A 21 20.52 -0.16 -24.75
N SER A 22 19.81 0.95 -24.91
CA SER A 22 19.83 2.01 -23.93
C SER A 22 19.41 1.37 -22.60
N GLU A 23 20.30 1.39 -21.63
CA GLU A 23 20.09 0.72 -20.35
C GLU A 23 19.03 1.51 -19.59
N GLU A 24 17.84 0.94 -19.50
CA GLU A 24 16.75 1.51 -18.73
C GLU A 24 17.17 1.65 -17.28
N THR A 25 16.97 2.82 -16.71
CA THR A 25 17.32 3.11 -15.32
C THR A 25 16.08 3.05 -14.44
N LEU A 26 16.04 2.14 -13.45
CA LEU A 26 14.99 2.09 -12.45
C LEU A 26 15.06 3.34 -11.56
N VAL A 27 13.95 4.08 -11.44
CA VAL A 27 13.88 5.31 -10.65
C VAL A 27 12.88 5.25 -9.51
N PHE A 28 11.87 4.37 -9.58
CA PHE A 28 10.84 4.22 -8.54
C PHE A 28 10.25 2.83 -8.52
N VAL A 29 9.86 2.35 -7.33
CA VAL A 29 9.13 1.10 -7.13
C VAL A 29 7.97 1.34 -6.15
N TYR A 30 6.77 0.94 -6.56
CA TYR A 30 5.62 0.78 -5.68
C TYR A 30 5.28 -0.70 -5.62
N THR A 31 5.19 -1.26 -4.43
CA THR A 31 4.79 -2.66 -4.26
C THR A 31 3.70 -2.78 -3.21
N GLN A 32 2.67 -3.54 -3.56
CA GLN A 32 1.61 -3.92 -2.64
C GLN A 32 1.56 -5.43 -2.55
N PHE A 33 1.40 -5.98 -1.33
CA PHE A 33 1.45 -7.42 -1.13
C PHE A 33 0.43 -7.88 -0.09
N ARG A 34 -0.08 -9.09 -0.30
CA ARG A 34 -0.92 -9.81 0.64
C ARG A 34 -0.07 -10.31 1.81
N HIS A 35 -0.61 -10.31 3.04
CA HIS A 35 0.03 -10.95 4.19
C HIS A 35 0.36 -12.42 3.92
N GLY A 36 1.26 -12.99 4.70
CA GLY A 36 1.65 -14.41 4.67
C GLY A 36 0.59 -15.36 5.22
N ALA A 37 0.91 -16.65 5.26
CA ALA A 37 0.06 -17.67 5.86
C ALA A 37 -0.31 -17.29 7.31
N ARG A 38 -1.57 -17.55 7.68
CA ARG A 38 -2.18 -17.17 8.95
C ARG A 38 -3.09 -18.25 9.49
N GLY A 39 -3.47 -18.18 10.76
CA GLY A 39 -4.59 -18.91 11.28
C GLY A 39 -5.90 -18.53 10.60
N ALA A 40 -6.88 -19.42 10.61
CA ALA A 40 -8.20 -19.18 10.01
C ALA A 40 -8.86 -17.94 10.61
N SER A 41 -9.54 -17.12 9.78
CA SER A 41 -10.18 -15.87 10.21
C SER A 41 -11.36 -16.09 11.15
N SER A 42 -12.03 -17.20 10.99
CA SER A 42 -13.16 -17.59 11.83
C SER A 42 -13.11 -19.09 11.94
N PRO A 43 -12.29 -19.63 12.85
CA PRO A 43 -12.30 -21.06 13.09
C PRO A 43 -13.72 -21.49 13.43
N PHE A 44 -14.10 -22.66 12.96
CA PHE A 44 -15.49 -23.14 13.00
C PHE A 44 -16.07 -23.17 14.43
N GLU A 45 -15.19 -23.18 15.43
CA GLU A 45 -15.53 -23.06 16.85
C GLU A 45 -14.47 -22.20 17.58
N GLN A 46 -14.90 -21.28 18.41
CA GLN A 46 -13.99 -20.47 19.23
C GLN A 46 -13.25 -21.34 20.25
N GLY A 47 -11.95 -21.14 20.39
CA GLY A 47 -11.10 -21.82 21.37
C GLY A 47 -10.58 -23.18 20.92
N GLN A 48 -10.54 -23.45 19.62
CA GLN A 48 -10.25 -24.78 19.13
C GLN A 48 -8.81 -25.03 18.71
N THR A 49 -8.55 -26.30 18.80
CA THR A 49 -7.46 -26.99 18.15
C THR A 49 -7.70 -27.04 16.64
N ASP A 50 -6.62 -27.00 15.87
CA ASP A 50 -6.64 -27.31 14.45
C ASP A 50 -7.16 -28.75 14.20
N PHE A 51 -7.17 -29.16 12.93
CA PHE A 51 -7.56 -30.53 12.54
C PHE A 51 -6.80 -31.62 13.32
N PHE A 52 -5.56 -31.34 13.73
CA PHE A 52 -4.67 -32.31 14.40
C PHE A 52 -4.75 -32.22 15.95
N GLY A 53 -5.59 -31.39 16.50
CA GLY A 53 -5.74 -31.25 17.97
C GLY A 53 -4.75 -30.23 18.58
N GLU A 54 -3.97 -29.50 17.77
CA GLU A 54 -3.09 -28.44 18.25
C GLU A 54 -3.83 -27.08 18.27
N ALA A 55 -3.63 -26.33 19.34
CA ALA A 55 -4.22 -25.01 19.44
C ALA A 55 -3.61 -24.05 18.42
N TRP A 56 -4.43 -23.40 17.61
CA TRP A 56 -4.03 -22.18 16.93
C TRP A 56 -3.58 -21.16 17.97
N THR A 57 -2.37 -20.64 17.82
CA THR A 57 -1.80 -19.65 18.73
C THR A 57 -2.67 -18.40 18.81
N SER A 58 -3.28 -18.00 17.68
CA SER A 58 -4.32 -16.96 17.63
C SER A 58 -5.04 -17.04 16.29
N PRO A 59 -6.39 -16.91 16.25
CA PRO A 59 -7.12 -16.72 15.00
C PRO A 59 -6.58 -15.48 14.26
N GLU A 60 -6.50 -15.57 12.93
CA GLU A 60 -6.07 -14.50 12.05
C GLU A 60 -4.60 -14.05 12.15
N ASP A 61 -3.85 -14.48 13.15
CA ASP A 61 -2.44 -14.08 13.29
C ASP A 61 -1.54 -14.82 12.30
N LEU A 62 -0.43 -14.15 11.95
CA LEU A 62 0.56 -14.69 11.04
C LEU A 62 1.25 -15.93 11.65
N THR A 63 1.35 -17.01 10.88
CA THR A 63 2.07 -18.22 11.31
C THR A 63 3.56 -18.13 11.05
N GLY A 64 4.34 -19.06 11.62
CA GLY A 64 5.76 -19.18 11.33
C GLY A 64 6.04 -19.41 9.84
N VAL A 65 5.16 -20.14 9.13
CA VAL A 65 5.20 -20.29 7.67
C VAL A 65 5.01 -18.94 6.99
N GLY A 66 4.00 -18.16 7.40
CA GLY A 66 3.73 -16.83 6.88
C GLY A 66 4.90 -15.85 7.08
N MET A 67 5.54 -15.88 8.25
CA MET A 67 6.74 -15.09 8.53
C MET A 67 7.88 -15.48 7.57
N ARG A 68 8.11 -16.78 7.35
CA ARG A 68 9.14 -17.28 6.46
C ARG A 68 8.86 -16.92 5.00
N MET A 69 7.60 -16.95 4.54
CA MET A 69 7.20 -16.48 3.21
C MET A 69 7.66 -15.04 2.98
N HIS A 70 7.36 -14.13 3.91
CA HIS A 70 7.73 -12.73 3.78
C HIS A 70 9.22 -12.47 3.93
N TYR A 71 9.91 -13.16 4.83
CA TYR A 71 11.36 -13.09 4.91
C TYR A 71 12.02 -13.47 3.59
N THR A 72 11.57 -14.56 2.97
CA THR A 72 12.07 -15.02 1.67
C THR A 72 11.78 -14.03 0.56
N LEU A 73 10.57 -13.42 0.56
CA LEU A 73 10.21 -12.34 -0.36
C LEU A 73 11.12 -11.13 -0.17
N GLY A 74 11.47 -10.79 1.06
CA GLY A 74 12.45 -9.75 1.39
C GLY A 74 13.83 -10.01 0.81
N LEU A 75 14.36 -11.23 0.96
CA LEU A 75 15.63 -11.66 0.37
C LEU A 75 15.62 -11.56 -1.16
N ARG A 76 14.52 -12.01 -1.79
CA ARG A 76 14.32 -11.87 -3.24
C ARG A 76 14.36 -10.40 -3.68
N ASN A 77 13.62 -9.53 -2.98
CA ASN A 77 13.58 -8.11 -3.28
C ASN A 77 14.96 -7.47 -3.06
N ARG A 78 15.71 -7.85 -2.02
CA ARG A 78 17.10 -7.41 -1.83
C ARG A 78 17.97 -7.74 -3.02
N LYS A 79 17.87 -8.97 -3.54
CA LYS A 79 18.63 -9.40 -4.72
C LYS A 79 18.22 -8.61 -5.97
N LYS A 80 16.92 -8.41 -6.19
CA LYS A 80 16.38 -7.69 -7.35
C LYS A 80 16.79 -6.23 -7.34
N TYR A 81 16.68 -5.56 -6.18
CA TYR A 81 16.89 -4.12 -6.05
C TYR A 81 18.23 -3.73 -5.42
N LYS A 82 19.24 -4.63 -5.45
CA LYS A 82 20.55 -4.40 -4.81
C LYS A 82 21.29 -3.14 -5.27
N ASN A 83 21.12 -2.75 -6.53
CA ASN A 83 21.74 -1.56 -7.12
C ASN A 83 20.86 -0.32 -7.00
N PHE A 84 19.61 -0.48 -6.60
CA PHE A 84 18.62 0.59 -6.46
C PHE A 84 18.47 1.03 -4.99
N LEU A 85 18.40 0.08 -4.07
CA LEU A 85 18.29 0.34 -2.64
C LEU A 85 19.67 0.36 -1.97
N LYS A 86 19.90 1.31 -1.09
CA LYS A 86 21.08 1.32 -0.22
C LYS A 86 21.18 0.03 0.58
N PRO A 87 22.39 -0.41 0.97
CA PRO A 87 22.55 -1.57 1.85
C PRO A 87 21.95 -1.33 3.24
N VAL A 88 21.98 -0.10 3.73
CA VAL A 88 21.40 0.33 5.01
C VAL A 88 20.04 0.97 4.76
N PHE A 89 19.07 0.67 5.63
CA PHE A 89 17.73 1.27 5.56
C PHE A 89 17.79 2.79 5.74
N ASP A 90 17.23 3.52 4.79
CA ASP A 90 17.06 4.97 4.86
C ASP A 90 15.56 5.30 4.84
N PRO A 91 14.97 5.75 5.96
CA PRO A 91 13.54 6.04 6.04
C PRO A 91 13.09 7.20 5.14
N ARG A 92 14.02 7.98 4.57
CA ARG A 92 13.70 9.05 3.64
C ARG A 92 13.47 8.54 2.22
N GLU A 93 14.05 7.37 1.88
CA GLU A 93 13.96 6.73 0.56
C GLU A 93 12.87 5.65 0.49
N ILE A 94 12.45 5.13 1.65
CA ILE A 94 11.50 4.01 1.74
C ILE A 94 10.32 4.42 2.61
N LEU A 95 9.12 4.31 2.03
CA LEU A 95 7.87 4.42 2.77
C LEU A 95 7.31 3.01 2.97
N VAL A 96 7.01 2.66 4.20
CA VAL A 96 6.39 1.38 4.56
C VAL A 96 5.06 1.64 5.25
N THR A 97 3.99 1.12 4.66
CA THR A 97 2.64 1.24 5.20
C THR A 97 1.99 -0.12 5.38
N SER A 98 1.10 -0.24 6.34
CA SER A 98 0.34 -1.45 6.61
C SER A 98 -1.09 -1.13 7.02
N THR A 99 -2.02 -2.02 6.69
CA THR A 99 -3.33 -2.05 7.34
C THR A 99 -3.15 -2.37 8.82
N ASP A 100 -4.10 -1.94 9.66
CA ASP A 100 -4.09 -2.15 11.11
C ASP A 100 -4.60 -3.56 11.47
N PHE A 101 -3.82 -4.58 11.04
CA PHE A 101 -4.02 -5.99 11.39
C PHE A 101 -2.68 -6.63 11.75
N ASN A 102 -2.65 -7.45 12.79
CA ASN A 102 -1.43 -8.11 13.25
C ASN A 102 -0.70 -8.82 12.10
N ARG A 103 -1.42 -9.62 11.32
CA ARG A 103 -0.84 -10.38 10.20
C ARG A 103 -0.17 -9.54 9.13
N THR A 104 -0.72 -8.36 8.80
CA THR A 104 -0.12 -7.47 7.79
C THR A 104 1.10 -6.74 8.34
N ILE A 105 1.03 -6.29 9.59
CA ILE A 105 2.15 -5.64 10.29
C ILE A 105 3.31 -6.62 10.45
N GLN A 106 3.05 -7.84 10.94
CA GLN A 106 4.06 -8.90 11.10
C GLN A 106 4.66 -9.33 9.76
N SER A 107 3.84 -9.38 8.69
CA SER A 107 4.31 -9.71 7.34
C SER A 107 5.34 -8.71 6.83
N VAL A 108 5.06 -7.42 6.95
CA VAL A 108 6.00 -6.40 6.48
C VAL A 108 7.26 -6.36 7.34
N TYR A 109 7.18 -6.60 8.66
CA TYR A 109 8.37 -6.74 9.50
C TYR A 109 9.24 -7.90 9.03
N ALA A 110 8.66 -9.07 8.79
CA ALA A 110 9.39 -10.23 8.29
C ALA A 110 10.03 -9.96 6.91
N GLN A 111 9.33 -9.23 6.03
CA GLN A 111 9.86 -8.87 4.71
C GLN A 111 11.02 -7.88 4.81
N LEU A 112 10.95 -6.90 5.68
CA LEU A 112 12.03 -5.93 5.92
C LEU A 112 13.27 -6.60 6.53
N GLN A 113 13.09 -7.58 7.43
CA GLN A 113 14.21 -8.38 7.95
C GLN A 113 14.93 -9.15 6.82
N GLY A 114 14.20 -9.63 5.79
CA GLY A 114 14.80 -10.24 4.62
C GLY A 114 15.44 -9.22 3.67
N LEU A 115 14.79 -8.07 3.46
CA LEU A 115 15.28 -7.00 2.58
C LEU A 115 16.59 -6.37 3.09
N TYR A 116 16.77 -6.31 4.40
CA TYR A 116 17.92 -5.73 5.08
C TYR A 116 18.65 -6.74 5.99
N ALA A 117 18.67 -8.01 5.59
CA ALA A 117 19.28 -9.10 6.37
C ALA A 117 20.78 -8.94 6.65
N GLN A 118 21.50 -8.14 5.85
CA GLN A 118 22.93 -7.90 5.96
C GLN A 118 23.24 -6.46 6.38
N ILE A 119 22.60 -6.00 7.44
CA ILE A 119 22.82 -4.64 7.90
C ILE A 119 24.08 -4.58 8.75
N PRO A 120 24.89 -3.50 8.60
CA PRO A 120 25.94 -3.20 9.55
C PRO A 120 25.33 -3.08 10.95
N GLU A 121 26.01 -3.65 11.90
CA GLU A 121 25.62 -3.64 13.30
C GLU A 121 25.39 -2.20 13.78
N GLN A 122 24.28 -1.98 14.46
CA GLN A 122 24.10 -0.78 15.26
C GLN A 122 24.66 -1.07 16.64
N ASP A 123 25.99 -1.02 16.75
CA ASP A 123 26.65 -1.15 18.01
C ASP A 123 26.58 0.18 18.75
N ILE A 124 26.40 0.10 20.05
CA ILE A 124 26.60 1.24 20.95
C ILE A 124 28.06 1.25 21.45
N THR A 125 28.59 2.42 21.72
CA THR A 125 29.91 2.56 22.34
C THR A 125 29.80 2.33 23.84
N GLU A 126 30.91 1.95 24.49
CA GLU A 126 30.98 1.83 25.95
C GLU A 126 30.55 3.13 26.65
N GLU A 127 30.88 4.27 26.08
CA GLU A 127 30.49 5.59 26.61
C GLU A 127 28.98 5.85 26.47
N GLU A 128 28.35 5.43 25.36
CA GLU A 128 26.91 5.51 25.18
C GLU A 128 26.18 4.58 26.15
N GLU A 129 26.66 3.36 26.33
CA GLU A 129 26.13 2.43 27.34
C GLU A 129 26.22 3.01 28.77
N ARG A 130 27.37 3.55 29.12
CA ARG A 130 27.57 4.21 30.44
C ARG A 130 26.59 5.37 30.63
N ARG A 131 26.46 6.26 29.63
CA ARG A 131 25.50 7.39 29.69
C ARG A 131 24.05 6.94 29.76
N MET A 132 23.69 5.93 29.02
CA MET A 132 22.34 5.34 29.05
C MET A 132 22.01 4.84 30.46
N ASN A 133 22.94 4.11 31.11
CA ASN A 133 22.75 3.59 32.45
C ASN A 133 22.64 4.71 33.49
N GLU A 134 23.42 5.79 33.35
CA GLU A 134 23.34 6.97 34.23
C GLU A 134 21.99 7.73 34.06
N MET A 135 21.42 7.77 32.86
CA MET A 135 20.17 8.49 32.57
C MET A 135 18.91 7.73 32.99
N ASN A 136 18.95 6.40 33.07
CA ASN A 136 17.75 5.57 33.25
C ASN A 136 17.08 5.72 34.63
N GLY A 137 17.80 6.20 35.67
CA GLY A 137 17.20 6.47 36.97
C GLY A 137 16.52 5.27 37.67
N TYR A 138 16.89 4.04 37.29
CA TYR A 138 16.35 2.83 37.88
C TYR A 138 16.81 2.63 39.32
N SER A 139 15.99 1.97 40.15
CA SER A 139 16.43 1.52 41.45
C SER A 139 17.57 0.51 41.31
N GLU A 140 18.47 0.47 42.30
CA GLU A 140 19.61 -0.45 42.27
C GLU A 140 19.22 -1.92 42.02
N LYS A 141 18.10 -2.37 42.55
CA LYS A 141 17.58 -3.73 42.34
C LYS A 141 17.18 -3.97 40.88
N ILE A 142 16.55 -3.00 40.23
CA ILE A 142 16.15 -3.10 38.83
C ILE A 142 17.37 -3.02 37.93
N GLN A 143 18.32 -2.13 38.25
CA GLN A 143 19.58 -2.01 37.52
C GLN A 143 20.37 -3.32 37.51
N GLN A 144 20.49 -4.02 38.63
CA GLN A 144 21.15 -5.33 38.69
C GLN A 144 20.49 -6.40 37.81
N LEU A 145 19.15 -6.39 37.71
CA LEU A 145 18.43 -7.27 36.80
C LEU A 145 18.67 -6.94 35.33
N ILE A 146 18.68 -5.65 34.99
CA ILE A 146 18.94 -5.17 33.63
C ILE A 146 20.37 -5.50 33.21
N ASP A 147 21.37 -5.23 34.07
CA ASP A 147 22.77 -5.49 33.81
C ASP A 147 23.03 -6.97 33.49
N ALA A 148 22.39 -7.88 34.22
CA ALA A 148 22.51 -9.32 33.97
C ALA A 148 21.99 -9.76 32.60
N GLU A 149 20.96 -9.09 32.08
CA GLU A 149 20.39 -9.40 30.73
C GLU A 149 21.14 -8.64 29.63
N THR A 150 21.46 -7.36 29.84
CA THR A 150 22.19 -6.53 28.87
C THR A 150 23.63 -6.97 28.66
N ALA A 151 24.30 -7.52 29.69
CA ALA A 151 25.62 -8.12 29.52
C ALA A 151 25.69 -9.20 28.42
N LYS A 152 24.58 -9.84 28.10
CA LYS A 152 24.47 -10.84 27.02
C LYS A 152 24.48 -10.20 25.63
N LEU A 153 24.20 -8.91 25.56
CA LEU A 153 24.14 -8.17 24.29
C LEU A 153 25.52 -7.71 23.83
N ASN A 154 26.53 -7.68 24.73
CA ASN A 154 27.77 -6.95 24.53
C ASN A 154 27.44 -5.49 24.15
N LEU A 155 27.98 -4.98 23.05
CA LEU A 155 27.71 -3.63 22.54
C LEU A 155 26.60 -3.60 21.44
N PHE A 156 25.86 -4.68 21.26
CA PHE A 156 24.72 -4.67 20.33
C PHE A 156 23.52 -3.95 20.93
N SER A 157 22.89 -3.08 20.15
CA SER A 157 21.71 -2.34 20.62
C SER A 157 20.50 -3.24 20.90
N LEU A 158 20.36 -4.38 20.19
CA LEU A 158 19.28 -5.35 20.35
C LEU A 158 19.75 -6.81 20.22
N PRO A 159 19.03 -7.79 20.80
CA PRO A 159 19.34 -9.20 20.66
C PRO A 159 19.39 -9.62 19.18
N ASN A 160 20.34 -10.52 18.87
CA ASN A 160 20.49 -11.07 17.53
C ASN A 160 20.71 -10.03 16.42
N LYS A 161 21.18 -8.83 16.76
CA LYS A 161 21.40 -7.72 15.81
C LYS A 161 20.13 -7.34 15.04
N MET A 162 18.97 -7.47 15.70
CA MET A 162 17.69 -7.20 15.08
C MET A 162 17.52 -5.72 14.78
N GLN A 163 17.13 -5.37 13.58
CA GLN A 163 16.79 -4.00 13.19
C GLN A 163 15.30 -3.74 13.35
N ILE A 164 14.94 -2.57 13.88
CA ILE A 164 13.57 -2.06 13.94
C ILE A 164 13.36 -1.10 12.77
N PHE A 165 12.26 -1.30 12.05
CA PHE A 165 11.88 -0.46 10.92
C PHE A 165 10.64 0.35 11.26
N PRO A 166 10.57 1.64 10.87
CA PRO A 166 9.34 2.41 10.98
C PRO A 166 8.30 1.88 10.00
N ILE A 167 7.13 1.50 10.51
CA ILE A 167 5.96 1.09 9.74
C ILE A 167 4.84 2.06 10.08
N HIS A 168 4.28 2.71 9.06
CA HIS A 168 3.15 3.60 9.22
C HIS A 168 1.87 2.78 9.17
N ILE A 169 1.12 2.81 10.27
CA ILE A 169 -0.15 2.11 10.40
C ILE A 169 -1.23 3.17 10.46
N TYR A 170 -2.22 3.03 9.61
CA TYR A 170 -3.33 3.94 9.57
C TYR A 170 -4.55 3.31 10.25
N ASN A 171 -5.30 4.11 11.00
CA ASN A 171 -6.50 3.66 11.67
C ASN A 171 -7.49 3.07 10.67
N LYS A 172 -8.10 1.92 11.00
CA LYS A 172 -9.10 1.23 10.17
C LYS A 172 -10.23 2.13 9.68
N ILE A 173 -10.61 3.13 10.47
CA ILE A 173 -11.75 4.01 10.18
C ILE A 173 -11.37 5.09 9.15
N ASP A 174 -10.12 5.58 9.18
CA ASP A 174 -9.71 6.75 8.40
C ASP A 174 -8.97 6.40 7.10
N HIS A 175 -8.58 5.14 6.93
CA HIS A 175 -7.67 4.75 5.85
C HIS A 175 -8.40 4.26 4.60
N LYS A 176 -8.84 5.20 3.78
CA LYS A 176 -9.55 4.96 2.52
C LYS A 176 -8.70 4.23 1.46
N ILE A 177 -7.37 4.27 1.58
CA ILE A 177 -6.43 3.74 0.57
C ILE A 177 -6.21 2.23 0.69
N LEU A 178 -6.02 1.70 1.91
CA LEU A 178 -5.62 0.31 2.11
C LEU A 178 -6.78 -0.67 2.25
N LEU A 179 -7.95 -0.17 2.60
CA LEU A 179 -9.16 -0.96 2.82
C LEU A 179 -10.21 -0.61 1.76
N SER A 180 -9.81 -0.73 0.50
CA SER A 180 -10.65 -0.33 -0.61
C SER A 180 -11.99 -1.06 -0.64
N THR A 181 -12.11 -2.24 -0.04
CA THR A 181 -13.32 -3.05 -0.14
C THR A 181 -14.00 -3.37 1.18
N GLU A 182 -13.27 -3.66 2.26
CA GLU A 182 -13.91 -4.14 3.51
C GLU A 182 -14.49 -3.04 4.40
N TYR A 183 -13.77 -1.93 4.59
CA TYR A 183 -14.14 -0.93 5.58
C TYR A 183 -14.63 0.40 4.96
N SER A 184 -14.03 0.85 3.90
CA SER A 184 -14.54 2.03 3.18
C SER A 184 -15.91 1.78 2.55
N ILE A 185 -16.22 0.51 2.31
CA ILE A 185 -17.44 0.04 1.68
C ILE A 185 -18.52 -0.37 2.68
N SER A 186 -18.19 -0.75 3.92
CA SER A 186 -19.17 -1.22 4.91
C SER A 186 -20.28 -0.20 5.23
N GLY A 187 -20.02 1.09 5.10
CA GLY A 187 -21.01 2.17 5.25
C GLY A 187 -21.57 2.72 3.94
N CYS A 188 -21.08 2.24 2.80
CA CYS A 188 -21.48 2.75 1.49
C CYS A 188 -22.79 2.09 1.01
N LYS A 189 -23.90 2.85 0.99
CA LYS A 189 -25.23 2.32 0.59
C LYS A 189 -25.25 1.81 -0.86
N GLY A 190 -24.54 2.48 -1.78
CA GLY A 190 -24.43 2.03 -3.16
C GLY A 190 -23.80 0.64 -3.30
N VAL A 191 -22.73 0.38 -2.52
CA VAL A 191 -22.08 -0.94 -2.49
C VAL A 191 -22.98 -1.99 -1.84
N ILE A 192 -23.60 -1.68 -0.70
CA ILE A 192 -24.51 -2.60 -0.01
C ILE A 192 -25.62 -3.06 -0.97
N LYS A 193 -26.21 -2.14 -1.71
CA LYS A 193 -27.24 -2.47 -2.70
C LYS A 193 -26.74 -3.44 -3.78
N ILE A 194 -25.59 -3.15 -4.38
CA ILE A 194 -24.99 -4.03 -5.40
C ILE A 194 -24.65 -5.40 -4.83
N ARG A 195 -24.06 -5.45 -3.63
CA ARG A 195 -23.76 -6.73 -2.94
C ARG A 195 -25.02 -7.56 -2.66
N ASP A 196 -26.14 -6.93 -2.26
CA ASP A 196 -27.39 -7.62 -2.04
C ASP A 196 -28.03 -8.17 -3.30
N GLU A 197 -27.88 -7.48 -4.42
CA GLU A 197 -28.25 -7.98 -5.74
C GLU A 197 -27.38 -9.17 -6.16
N ASN A 198 -26.07 -9.08 -5.95
CA ASN A 198 -25.09 -10.10 -6.31
C ASN A 198 -25.18 -11.37 -5.42
N LYS A 199 -25.60 -11.27 -4.15
CA LYS A 199 -25.82 -12.44 -3.28
C LYS A 199 -26.73 -13.48 -3.93
N LYS A 200 -27.70 -13.06 -4.74
CA LYS A 200 -28.61 -13.99 -5.46
C LYS A 200 -27.86 -14.83 -6.51
N LEU A 201 -26.80 -14.28 -7.12
CA LEU A 201 -25.97 -15.00 -8.10
C LEU A 201 -25.11 -16.07 -7.42
N LEU A 202 -24.71 -15.85 -6.17
CA LEU A 202 -23.89 -16.79 -5.40
C LEU A 202 -24.62 -18.07 -5.02
N LEU A 203 -25.94 -18.06 -4.95
CA LEU A 203 -26.71 -19.25 -4.61
C LEU A 203 -26.50 -20.39 -5.63
N SER A 204 -26.27 -20.09 -6.90
CA SER A 204 -25.95 -21.09 -7.93
C SER A 204 -24.55 -21.69 -7.73
N THR A 205 -23.57 -20.84 -7.40
CA THR A 205 -22.19 -21.28 -7.14
C THR A 205 -22.10 -22.19 -5.92
N ILE A 206 -22.85 -21.84 -4.86
CA ILE A 206 -22.94 -22.67 -3.65
C ILE A 206 -23.52 -24.05 -3.95
N LYS A 207 -24.61 -24.10 -4.74
CA LYS A 207 -25.23 -25.36 -5.10
C LYS A 207 -24.26 -26.25 -5.88
N THR A 208 -23.53 -25.68 -6.83
CA THR A 208 -22.51 -26.40 -7.62
C THR A 208 -21.38 -26.93 -6.75
N LEU A 209 -20.84 -26.12 -5.83
CA LEU A 209 -19.79 -26.57 -4.90
C LEU A 209 -20.29 -27.72 -4.02
N LYS A 210 -21.49 -27.57 -3.44
CA LYS A 210 -22.09 -28.59 -2.60
C LYS A 210 -22.26 -29.91 -3.36
N GLU A 211 -22.87 -29.89 -4.53
CA GLU A 211 -23.13 -31.09 -5.34
C GLU A 211 -21.84 -31.80 -5.75
N LYS A 212 -20.78 -31.04 -6.06
CA LYS A 212 -19.49 -31.58 -6.48
C LYS A 212 -18.66 -32.12 -5.32
N GLU A 213 -18.70 -31.47 -4.15
CA GLU A 213 -17.74 -31.70 -3.07
C GLU A 213 -18.38 -32.26 -1.77
N GLU A 214 -19.64 -32.66 -1.79
CA GLU A 214 -20.35 -33.11 -0.58
C GLU A 214 -19.61 -34.25 0.15
N ALA A 215 -19.03 -35.20 -0.59
CA ALA A 215 -18.27 -36.31 -0.01
C ALA A 215 -16.96 -35.80 0.66
N ASN A 216 -16.24 -34.88 0.01
CA ASN A 216 -15.02 -34.31 0.57
C ASN A 216 -15.30 -33.44 1.80
N ILE A 217 -16.38 -32.64 1.76
CA ILE A 217 -16.85 -31.84 2.90
C ILE A 217 -17.16 -32.74 4.09
N ASN A 218 -17.90 -33.81 3.87
CA ASN A 218 -18.26 -34.77 4.90
C ASN A 218 -17.01 -35.48 5.44
N ASN A 219 -16.08 -35.90 4.60
CA ASN A 219 -14.83 -36.55 5.04
C ASN A 219 -13.96 -35.59 5.88
N TYR A 220 -13.84 -34.33 5.48
CA TYR A 220 -13.11 -33.31 6.26
C TYR A 220 -13.74 -33.15 7.67
N PHE A 221 -15.05 -33.14 7.77
CA PHE A 221 -15.74 -32.95 9.05
C PHE A 221 -15.98 -34.23 9.87
N ASN A 222 -16.06 -35.37 9.24
CA ASN A 222 -16.22 -36.63 9.98
C ASN A 222 -15.08 -36.90 10.96
N GLY A 223 -13.85 -36.47 10.59
CA GLY A 223 -12.71 -36.49 11.51
C GLY A 223 -12.84 -35.52 12.70
N LYS A 224 -13.68 -34.49 12.58
CA LYS A 224 -13.87 -33.44 13.60
C LYS A 224 -15.19 -33.60 14.41
N ASN A 225 -15.98 -34.63 14.20
CA ASN A 225 -17.30 -34.81 14.80
C ASN A 225 -18.27 -33.62 14.60
N LYS A 226 -18.24 -32.99 13.44
CA LYS A 226 -18.98 -31.76 13.12
C LYS A 226 -19.88 -31.91 11.92
N THR A 227 -21.02 -31.23 11.97
CA THR A 227 -21.94 -31.09 10.83
C THR A 227 -21.83 -29.69 10.25
N VAL A 228 -21.59 -29.60 8.93
CA VAL A 228 -21.58 -28.33 8.22
C VAL A 228 -22.93 -28.05 7.59
N ASN A 229 -23.46 -26.86 7.81
CA ASN A 229 -24.59 -26.39 7.03
C ASN A 229 -24.11 -25.92 5.66
N THR A 230 -24.07 -26.82 4.69
CA THR A 230 -23.62 -26.58 3.32
C THR A 230 -24.58 -25.69 2.49
N THR A 231 -25.71 -25.26 3.06
CA THR A 231 -26.62 -24.31 2.41
C THR A 231 -26.29 -22.85 2.77
N ASN A 232 -25.39 -22.63 3.71
CA ASN A 232 -25.02 -21.30 4.18
C ASN A 232 -23.67 -20.88 3.57
N VAL A 233 -23.68 -19.80 2.78
CA VAL A 233 -22.49 -19.19 2.15
C VAL A 233 -21.38 -18.94 3.14
N THR A 234 -21.71 -18.35 4.30
CA THR A 234 -20.76 -17.98 5.33
C THR A 234 -20.06 -19.22 5.91
N HIS A 235 -20.81 -20.32 6.11
CA HIS A 235 -20.24 -21.56 6.60
C HIS A 235 -19.28 -22.19 5.59
N LEU A 236 -19.63 -22.18 4.29
CA LEU A 236 -18.74 -22.68 3.24
C LEU A 236 -17.48 -21.80 3.07
N ALA A 237 -17.65 -20.49 3.18
CA ALA A 237 -16.51 -19.57 3.12
C ALA A 237 -15.52 -19.80 4.28
N LYS A 238 -16.04 -19.99 5.50
CA LYS A 238 -15.23 -20.33 6.69
C LYS A 238 -14.52 -21.67 6.55
N LEU A 239 -15.25 -22.67 6.04
CA LEU A 239 -14.70 -24.00 5.78
C LEU A 239 -13.51 -23.92 4.81
N CYS A 240 -13.70 -23.25 3.68
CA CYS A 240 -12.65 -23.11 2.68
C CYS A 240 -11.48 -22.26 3.19
N ASP A 241 -11.69 -21.27 4.03
CA ASP A 241 -10.64 -20.48 4.67
C ASP A 241 -9.82 -21.34 5.64
N GLU A 242 -10.47 -22.07 6.53
CA GLU A 242 -9.82 -22.98 7.48
C GLU A 242 -9.01 -24.04 6.75
N PHE A 243 -9.61 -24.72 5.77
CA PHE A 243 -8.94 -25.72 4.97
C PHE A 243 -7.68 -25.17 4.27
N LYS A 244 -7.77 -24.00 3.63
CA LYS A 244 -6.65 -23.36 2.97
C LYS A 244 -5.51 -23.01 3.95
N CYS A 245 -5.84 -22.55 5.14
CA CYS A 245 -4.86 -22.25 6.18
C CYS A 245 -4.14 -23.53 6.64
N ASP A 246 -4.89 -24.61 6.88
CA ASP A 246 -4.35 -25.91 7.28
C ASP A 246 -3.41 -26.49 6.23
N VAL A 247 -3.79 -26.42 4.93
CA VAL A 247 -2.96 -26.92 3.82
C VAL A 247 -1.63 -26.17 3.72
N VAL A 248 -1.68 -24.85 3.81
CA VAL A 248 -0.47 -24.01 3.64
C VAL A 248 0.49 -24.17 4.82
N ASP A 249 -0.03 -24.38 6.03
CA ASP A 249 0.79 -24.66 7.22
C ASP A 249 1.28 -26.13 7.32
N GLY A 250 0.93 -26.96 6.33
CA GLY A 250 1.31 -28.38 6.33
C GLY A 250 0.58 -29.21 7.38
N ARG A 251 -0.53 -28.71 7.91
CA ARG A 251 -1.36 -29.36 8.92
C ARG A 251 -2.42 -30.28 8.34
N PHE A 252 -2.27 -30.64 7.10
CA PHE A 252 -3.27 -31.37 6.35
C PHE A 252 -2.71 -32.68 5.80
N ASP A 253 -3.43 -33.79 6.05
CA ASP A 253 -3.12 -35.08 5.42
C ASP A 253 -3.79 -35.18 4.03
N LYS A 254 -2.99 -35.04 2.97
CA LYS A 254 -3.43 -35.16 1.58
C LYS A 254 -4.11 -36.51 1.24
N ASN A 255 -3.95 -37.52 2.09
CA ASN A 255 -4.62 -38.80 1.90
C ASN A 255 -6.11 -38.78 2.30
N ILE A 256 -6.54 -37.75 3.02
CA ILE A 256 -7.93 -37.62 3.52
C ILE A 256 -8.82 -36.85 2.54
N ILE A 257 -8.24 -35.91 1.76
CA ILE A 257 -9.00 -35.07 0.85
C ILE A 257 -8.29 -34.96 -0.51
N SER A 258 -9.10 -34.95 -1.56
CA SER A 258 -8.60 -34.86 -2.94
C SER A 258 -8.07 -33.45 -3.29
N GLU A 259 -7.13 -33.37 -4.22
CA GLU A 259 -6.64 -32.09 -4.80
C GLU A 259 -7.79 -31.27 -5.40
N THR A 260 -8.84 -31.94 -5.89
CA THR A 260 -10.03 -31.29 -6.44
C THR A 260 -10.81 -30.45 -5.40
N PHE A 261 -10.74 -30.80 -4.12
CA PHE A 261 -11.38 -30.00 -3.07
C PHE A 261 -10.66 -28.67 -2.82
N GLU A 262 -9.32 -28.68 -2.84
CA GLU A 262 -8.53 -27.46 -2.73
C GLU A 262 -8.84 -26.50 -3.88
N GLU A 263 -8.89 -27.03 -5.12
CA GLU A 263 -9.26 -26.24 -6.30
C GLU A 263 -10.68 -25.69 -6.18
N SER A 264 -11.64 -26.50 -5.74
CA SER A 264 -13.04 -26.10 -5.60
C SER A 264 -13.24 -25.05 -4.51
N CYS A 265 -12.59 -25.18 -3.35
CA CYS A 265 -12.61 -24.17 -2.29
C CYS A 265 -11.98 -22.86 -2.76
N THR A 266 -10.91 -22.98 -3.46
CA THR A 266 -10.17 -21.89 -4.06
C THR A 266 -11.02 -21.13 -5.08
N GLN A 267 -11.65 -21.84 -6.02
CA GLN A 267 -12.56 -21.25 -7.00
C GLN A 267 -13.78 -20.60 -6.34
N PHE A 268 -14.35 -21.28 -5.32
CA PHE A 268 -15.48 -20.74 -4.57
C PHE A 268 -15.12 -19.41 -3.86
N GLN A 269 -13.98 -19.35 -3.18
CA GLN A 269 -13.53 -18.13 -2.51
C GLN A 269 -13.31 -16.98 -3.49
N ASN A 270 -12.75 -17.27 -4.68
CA ASN A 270 -12.58 -16.27 -5.72
C ASN A 270 -13.91 -15.75 -6.26
N ASP A 271 -14.80 -16.66 -6.62
CA ASP A 271 -16.11 -16.28 -7.14
C ASP A 271 -16.91 -15.49 -6.11
N LEU A 272 -16.78 -15.85 -4.81
CA LEU A 272 -17.38 -15.14 -3.70
C LEU A 272 -16.82 -13.71 -3.58
N LEU A 273 -15.50 -13.58 -3.46
CA LEU A 273 -14.85 -12.29 -3.31
C LEU A 273 -15.06 -11.41 -4.55
N PHE A 274 -14.86 -11.96 -5.75
CA PHE A 274 -15.06 -11.21 -6.99
C PHE A 274 -16.51 -10.73 -7.12
N THR A 275 -17.50 -11.60 -6.88
CA THR A 275 -18.92 -11.25 -7.01
C THR A 275 -19.36 -10.22 -5.99
N LEU A 276 -18.90 -10.35 -4.72
CA LEU A 276 -19.28 -9.41 -3.67
C LEU A 276 -18.54 -8.07 -3.77
N GLU A 277 -17.27 -8.11 -4.15
CA GLU A 277 -16.40 -6.93 -4.06
C GLU A 277 -16.32 -6.14 -5.38
N PHE A 278 -16.46 -6.82 -6.54
CA PHE A 278 -16.25 -6.20 -7.85
C PHE A 278 -17.31 -6.61 -8.92
N GLY A 279 -18.32 -7.39 -8.56
CA GLY A 279 -19.31 -7.95 -9.49
C GLY A 279 -20.33 -6.95 -10.05
N ASP A 280 -19.94 -5.73 -10.25
CA ASP A 280 -20.76 -4.65 -10.78
C ASP A 280 -20.40 -4.41 -12.26
N LYS A 281 -21.42 -4.48 -13.13
CA LYS A 281 -21.25 -4.36 -14.58
C LYS A 281 -20.70 -3.01 -15.05
N GLU A 282 -20.84 -1.98 -14.24
CA GLU A 282 -20.42 -0.62 -14.56
C GLU A 282 -19.07 -0.27 -13.90
N ASN A 283 -18.44 -1.23 -13.21
CA ASN A 283 -17.20 -1.06 -12.47
C ASN A 283 -17.21 0.10 -11.43
N LYS A 284 -18.39 0.45 -10.90
CA LYS A 284 -18.53 1.56 -9.93
C LYS A 284 -17.80 1.28 -8.65
N ILE A 285 -17.96 0.07 -8.08
CA ILE A 285 -17.26 -0.34 -6.86
C ILE A 285 -15.76 -0.32 -7.11
N LEU A 286 -15.33 -0.87 -8.25
CA LEU A 286 -13.92 -0.92 -8.62
C LEU A 286 -13.31 0.49 -8.73
N LYS A 287 -13.93 1.38 -9.49
CA LYS A 287 -13.46 2.76 -9.66
C LYS A 287 -13.44 3.52 -8.35
N MET A 288 -14.54 3.46 -7.59
CA MET A 288 -14.64 4.11 -6.28
C MET A 288 -13.53 3.66 -5.33
N SER A 289 -13.34 2.33 -5.22
CA SER A 289 -12.39 1.75 -4.26
C SER A 289 -10.93 1.93 -4.68
N GLN A 290 -10.63 1.92 -5.98
CA GLN A 290 -9.26 1.99 -6.48
C GLN A 290 -8.79 3.43 -6.78
N THR A 291 -9.69 4.39 -6.96
CA THR A 291 -9.31 5.79 -7.16
C THR A 291 -8.29 6.29 -6.14
N PRO A 292 -8.51 6.20 -4.81
CA PRO A 292 -7.54 6.71 -3.84
C PRO A 292 -6.20 5.94 -3.86
N VAL A 293 -6.23 4.63 -4.15
CA VAL A 293 -5.01 3.80 -4.22
C VAL A 293 -4.11 4.25 -5.36
N PHE A 294 -4.68 4.42 -6.56
CA PHE A 294 -3.92 4.83 -7.74
C PHE A 294 -3.57 6.32 -7.72
N GLN A 295 -4.38 7.17 -7.09
CA GLN A 295 -4.01 8.58 -6.85
C GLN A 295 -2.75 8.69 -5.99
N ASP A 296 -2.67 7.93 -4.90
CA ASP A 296 -1.50 7.88 -4.02
C ASP A 296 -0.25 7.36 -4.75
N MET A 297 -0.40 6.24 -5.46
CA MET A 297 0.69 5.67 -6.27
C MET A 297 1.23 6.67 -7.31
N LEU A 298 0.33 7.29 -8.09
CA LEU A 298 0.71 8.28 -9.11
C LEU A 298 1.32 9.55 -8.51
N TYR A 299 0.92 9.92 -7.29
CA TYR A 299 1.54 11.03 -6.56
C TYR A 299 3.02 10.77 -6.30
N TYR A 300 3.36 9.60 -5.73
CA TYR A 300 4.76 9.25 -5.47
C TYR A 300 5.57 9.09 -6.76
N MET A 301 5.01 8.43 -7.79
CA MET A 301 5.65 8.31 -9.10
C MET A 301 5.97 9.69 -9.70
N SER A 302 4.98 10.59 -9.73
CA SER A 302 5.12 11.93 -10.28
C SER A 302 6.21 12.74 -9.55
N ASN A 303 6.28 12.64 -8.23
CA ASN A 303 7.29 13.34 -7.43
C ASN A 303 8.70 12.88 -7.78
N VAL A 304 8.91 11.56 -7.87
CA VAL A 304 10.25 11.03 -8.20
C VAL A 304 10.63 11.37 -9.63
N ILE A 305 9.71 11.23 -10.60
CA ILE A 305 9.93 11.58 -12.00
C ILE A 305 10.27 13.08 -12.16
N SER A 306 9.53 13.96 -11.49
CA SER A 306 9.77 15.40 -11.52
C SER A 306 11.18 15.75 -11.05
N LYS A 307 11.63 15.16 -9.95
CA LYS A 307 12.98 15.37 -9.41
C LYS A 307 14.08 14.77 -10.28
N ASP A 308 13.82 13.62 -10.92
CA ASP A 308 14.76 13.02 -11.86
C ASP A 308 14.91 13.87 -13.14
N ILE A 309 13.80 14.46 -13.64
CA ILE A 309 13.80 15.43 -14.74
C ILE A 309 14.64 16.68 -14.39
N GLU A 310 14.48 17.19 -13.16
CA GLU A 310 15.28 18.32 -12.64
C GLU A 310 16.74 17.95 -12.37
N LYS A 311 17.14 16.69 -12.56
CA LYS A 311 18.45 16.13 -12.20
C LYS A 311 18.79 16.22 -10.71
N LYS A 312 17.79 16.38 -9.86
CA LYS A 312 17.90 16.38 -8.39
C LYS A 312 17.70 14.97 -7.86
N ARG A 313 18.60 14.05 -8.24
CA ARG A 313 18.48 12.62 -7.95
C ARG A 313 18.86 12.24 -6.52
N GLU A 314 19.74 13.03 -5.92
CA GLU A 314 20.13 12.86 -4.51
C GLU A 314 19.16 13.60 -3.60
N LEU A 315 18.99 13.06 -2.38
CA LEU A 315 18.16 13.69 -1.35
C LEU A 315 18.94 14.86 -0.73
N GLU A 316 18.30 16.01 -0.67
CA GLU A 316 18.78 17.14 0.12
C GLU A 316 18.66 16.86 1.62
N GLN A 317 19.37 17.63 2.45
CA GLN A 317 19.28 17.45 3.91
C GLN A 317 17.85 17.72 4.38
N GLY A 318 17.24 16.72 5.05
CA GLY A 318 15.86 16.80 5.56
C GLY A 318 14.78 16.54 4.50
N GLU A 319 15.14 16.28 3.24
CA GLU A 319 14.18 15.92 2.20
C GLU A 319 13.64 14.50 2.44
N TYR A 320 12.31 14.34 2.34
CA TYR A 320 11.61 13.07 2.34
C TYR A 320 11.06 12.80 0.94
N ARG A 321 11.60 11.80 0.27
CA ARG A 321 11.20 11.43 -1.08
C ARG A 321 11.35 9.92 -1.27
N PRO A 322 10.34 9.16 -0.86
CA PRO A 322 10.39 7.71 -1.01
C PRO A 322 10.43 7.32 -2.48
N LYS A 323 11.46 6.60 -2.86
CA LYS A 323 11.60 5.98 -4.18
C LYS A 323 11.19 4.51 -4.18
N PHE A 324 10.97 3.93 -2.99
CA PHE A 324 10.47 2.58 -2.78
C PHE A 324 9.32 2.62 -1.78
N VAL A 325 8.10 2.34 -2.25
CA VAL A 325 6.89 2.32 -1.42
C VAL A 325 6.42 0.89 -1.24
N MET A 326 6.26 0.47 0.02
CA MET A 326 5.80 -0.87 0.41
C MET A 326 4.45 -0.76 1.11
N VAL A 327 3.47 -1.50 0.62
CA VAL A 327 2.10 -1.50 1.14
C VAL A 327 1.69 -2.91 1.50
N SER A 328 1.54 -3.19 2.80
CA SER A 328 1.10 -4.49 3.30
C SER A 328 -0.42 -4.53 3.46
N GLY A 329 -1.07 -5.48 2.80
CA GLY A 329 -2.53 -5.58 2.77
C GLY A 329 -3.06 -7.02 2.70
N HIS A 330 -4.22 -7.15 2.08
CA HIS A 330 -5.02 -8.37 2.02
C HIS A 330 -5.21 -8.86 0.58
N ASP A 331 -5.82 -10.03 0.43
CA ASP A 331 -6.22 -10.55 -0.89
C ASP A 331 -7.17 -9.62 -1.63
N VAL A 332 -8.21 -9.13 -0.95
CA VAL A 332 -9.18 -8.15 -1.51
C VAL A 332 -8.50 -6.87 -1.97
N THR A 333 -7.46 -6.42 -1.25
CA THR A 333 -6.70 -5.21 -1.61
C THR A 333 -5.97 -5.42 -2.93
N LEU A 334 -5.28 -6.56 -3.07
CA LEU A 334 -4.56 -6.89 -4.30
C LEU A 334 -5.52 -7.19 -5.47
N MET A 335 -6.62 -7.90 -5.19
CA MET A 335 -7.66 -8.14 -6.22
C MET A 335 -8.15 -6.83 -6.81
N GLY A 336 -8.41 -5.81 -5.98
CA GLY A 336 -8.82 -4.49 -6.46
C GLY A 336 -7.81 -3.87 -7.42
N VAL A 337 -6.53 -3.87 -7.04
CA VAL A 337 -5.45 -3.35 -7.90
C VAL A 337 -5.35 -4.14 -9.21
N ILE A 338 -5.39 -5.46 -9.13
CA ILE A 338 -5.28 -6.34 -10.30
C ILE A 338 -6.48 -6.15 -11.24
N GLU A 339 -7.72 -6.11 -10.70
CA GLU A 339 -8.94 -5.89 -11.50
C GLU A 339 -8.96 -4.49 -12.13
N TYR A 340 -8.50 -3.46 -11.41
CA TYR A 340 -8.40 -2.12 -11.97
C TYR A 340 -7.36 -2.04 -13.09
N MET A 341 -6.21 -2.71 -12.93
CA MET A 341 -5.20 -2.80 -14.00
C MET A 341 -5.72 -3.56 -15.22
N LYS A 342 -6.53 -4.62 -15.03
CA LYS A 342 -7.22 -5.30 -16.14
C LYS A 342 -8.17 -4.37 -16.88
N HIS A 343 -9.00 -3.64 -16.13
CA HIS A 343 -9.88 -2.62 -16.69
C HIS A 343 -9.10 -1.59 -17.51
N PHE A 344 -8.04 -1.03 -16.93
CA PHE A 344 -7.15 -0.08 -17.61
C PHE A 344 -6.51 -0.64 -18.88
N LEU A 345 -6.07 -1.90 -18.87
CA LEU A 345 -5.41 -2.58 -19.98
C LEU A 345 -6.40 -3.21 -20.99
N ASN A 346 -7.71 -3.06 -20.79
CA ASN A 346 -8.77 -3.71 -21.58
C ASN A 346 -8.59 -5.25 -21.67
N LYS A 347 -8.11 -5.89 -20.60
CA LYS A 347 -7.95 -7.35 -20.52
C LYS A 347 -9.18 -8.00 -19.92
N THR A 348 -9.61 -9.13 -20.47
CA THR A 348 -10.83 -9.87 -20.06
C THR A 348 -10.53 -11.19 -19.34
N GLU A 349 -9.27 -11.58 -19.24
CA GLU A 349 -8.85 -12.84 -18.62
C GLU A 349 -9.22 -12.87 -17.13
N LYS A 350 -9.74 -14.02 -16.67
CA LYS A 350 -9.96 -14.22 -15.23
C LYS A 350 -8.62 -14.21 -14.52
N ILE A 351 -8.55 -13.43 -13.44
CA ILE A 351 -7.36 -13.44 -12.61
C ILE A 351 -7.37 -14.68 -11.71
N PRO A 352 -6.23 -15.36 -11.59
CA PRO A 352 -6.10 -16.43 -10.61
C PRO A 352 -6.22 -15.85 -9.19
N ILE A 353 -6.53 -16.72 -8.25
CA ILE A 353 -6.51 -16.45 -6.82
C ILE A 353 -5.25 -15.67 -6.47
N VAL A 354 -5.39 -14.81 -5.50
CA VAL A 354 -4.26 -14.12 -4.86
C VAL A 354 -3.75 -14.99 -3.69
N PRO A 355 -2.75 -15.88 -3.87
CA PRO A 355 -2.18 -16.67 -2.78
C PRO A 355 -1.59 -15.81 -1.67
N PHE A 356 -1.29 -16.40 -0.51
CA PHE A 356 -0.52 -15.72 0.53
C PHE A 356 0.82 -15.23 -0.01
N ALA A 357 1.28 -14.06 0.46
CA ALA A 357 2.50 -13.39 0.04
C ALA A 357 2.58 -13.01 -1.46
N THR A 358 1.47 -13.09 -2.23
CA THR A 358 1.41 -12.51 -3.57
C THR A 358 1.73 -11.03 -3.50
N SER A 359 2.49 -10.54 -4.47
CA SER A 359 2.90 -9.14 -4.58
C SER A 359 2.63 -8.59 -5.97
N VAL A 360 2.19 -7.35 -6.04
CA VAL A 360 2.16 -6.57 -7.27
C VAL A 360 3.26 -5.51 -7.20
N PHE A 361 3.89 -5.24 -8.34
CA PHE A 361 4.94 -4.24 -8.46
C PHE A 361 4.62 -3.31 -9.62
N PHE A 362 4.85 -2.03 -9.38
CA PHE A 362 4.89 -1.00 -10.41
C PHE A 362 6.30 -0.40 -10.36
N GLU A 363 7.10 -0.68 -11.37
CA GLU A 363 8.47 -0.23 -11.48
C GLU A 363 8.56 0.84 -12.55
N VAL A 364 9.03 2.03 -12.18
CA VAL A 364 9.20 3.14 -13.11
C VAL A 364 10.65 3.16 -13.61
N TYR A 365 10.80 3.09 -14.91
CA TYR A 365 12.10 3.16 -15.58
C TYR A 365 12.17 4.40 -16.44
N ARG A 366 13.32 5.09 -16.39
CA ARG A 366 13.74 6.05 -17.39
C ARG A 366 14.34 5.28 -18.57
N LYS A 367 13.81 5.53 -19.80
CA LYS A 367 14.24 4.80 -21.02
C LYS A 367 15.68 5.09 -21.39
N GLU A 368 16.06 6.35 -21.39
CA GLU A 368 17.36 6.81 -21.81
C GLU A 368 17.78 8.05 -21.03
N GLU A 369 19.09 8.25 -20.86
CA GLU A 369 19.62 9.51 -20.38
C GLU A 369 19.65 10.51 -21.55
N LYS A 370 18.96 11.65 -21.39
CA LYS A 370 18.87 12.74 -22.36
C LYS A 370 19.29 14.05 -21.72
N GLU A 371 19.73 14.99 -22.51
CA GLU A 371 20.03 16.35 -22.04
C GLU A 371 18.77 16.99 -21.43
N LYS A 372 17.61 16.80 -22.08
CA LYS A 372 16.31 17.30 -21.64
C LYS A 372 15.33 16.12 -21.55
N LEU A 373 14.95 15.78 -20.33
CA LEU A 373 13.96 14.75 -20.02
C LEU A 373 12.55 15.36 -19.91
N SER A 374 11.56 14.54 -20.21
CA SER A 374 10.13 14.79 -20.00
C SER A 374 9.48 13.56 -19.38
N SER A 375 8.27 13.67 -18.88
CA SER A 375 7.51 12.55 -18.32
C SER A 375 7.24 11.42 -19.31
N SER A 376 7.20 11.70 -20.62
CA SER A 376 7.05 10.69 -21.67
C SER A 376 8.30 9.80 -21.87
N ASP A 377 9.45 10.17 -21.29
CA ASP A 377 10.66 9.35 -21.30
C ASP A 377 10.67 8.25 -20.25
N TYR A 378 9.58 8.11 -19.48
CA TYR A 378 9.42 7.09 -18.45
C TYR A 378 8.40 6.05 -18.85
N ILE A 379 8.67 4.80 -18.44
CA ILE A 379 7.76 3.66 -18.58
C ILE A 379 7.47 3.07 -17.21
N VAL A 380 6.29 2.50 -17.07
CA VAL A 380 5.85 1.75 -15.90
C VAL A 380 5.73 0.29 -16.28
N LYS A 381 6.48 -0.58 -15.62
CA LYS A 381 6.37 -2.03 -15.74
C LYS A 381 5.54 -2.57 -14.59
N TYR A 382 4.46 -3.23 -14.93
CA TYR A 382 3.53 -3.83 -13.98
C TYR A 382 3.78 -5.33 -13.89
N TYR A 383 4.02 -5.82 -12.69
CA TYR A 383 4.26 -7.24 -12.41
C TYR A 383 3.27 -7.78 -11.38
N ILE A 384 2.95 -9.06 -11.54
CA ILE A 384 2.36 -9.89 -10.48
C ILE A 384 3.41 -10.92 -10.10
N ASN A 385 3.90 -10.89 -8.87
CA ASN A 385 5.09 -11.62 -8.42
C ASN A 385 6.31 -11.30 -9.32
N ASP A 386 6.77 -12.27 -10.12
CA ASP A 386 7.88 -12.10 -11.06
C ASP A 386 7.42 -11.92 -12.51
N ASP A 387 6.14 -12.14 -12.79
CA ASP A 387 5.60 -12.14 -14.15
C ASP A 387 5.31 -10.70 -14.60
N LEU A 388 5.94 -10.27 -15.68
CA LEU A 388 5.66 -8.99 -16.33
C LEU A 388 4.30 -9.08 -17.03
N ILE A 389 3.34 -8.29 -16.58
CA ILE A 389 1.97 -8.28 -17.10
C ILE A 389 1.79 -7.21 -18.17
N ALA A 390 2.41 -6.05 -17.97
CA ALA A 390 2.31 -4.94 -18.91
C ALA A 390 3.48 -3.97 -18.77
N GLU A 391 3.73 -3.26 -19.85
CA GLU A 391 4.61 -2.11 -19.92
C GLU A 391 3.84 -0.95 -20.56
N VAL A 392 3.78 0.19 -19.87
CA VAL A 392 2.97 1.35 -20.28
C VAL A 392 3.78 2.62 -20.15
N ASN A 393 3.59 3.57 -21.06
CA ASN A 393 4.17 4.90 -20.92
C ASN A 393 3.55 5.62 -19.70
N PHE A 394 4.37 6.29 -18.88
CA PHE A 394 3.90 6.95 -17.67
C PHE A 394 2.87 8.05 -17.95
N ASP A 395 3.08 8.89 -18.97
CA ASP A 395 2.13 9.96 -19.32
C ASP A 395 0.78 9.42 -19.76
N GLU A 396 0.79 8.34 -20.56
CA GLU A 396 -0.43 7.65 -20.98
C GLU A 396 -1.17 7.08 -19.78
N MET A 397 -0.47 6.36 -18.90
CA MET A 397 -1.04 5.79 -17.67
C MET A 397 -1.63 6.88 -16.77
N ASN A 398 -0.84 7.93 -16.48
CA ASN A 398 -1.24 9.02 -15.60
C ASN A 398 -2.47 9.77 -16.16
N THR A 399 -2.45 10.09 -17.46
CA THR A 399 -3.54 10.83 -18.11
C THR A 399 -4.83 10.02 -18.18
N THR A 400 -4.72 8.74 -18.53
CA THR A 400 -5.89 7.85 -18.70
C THR A 400 -6.53 7.52 -17.36
N MET A 401 -5.72 7.15 -16.35
CA MET A 401 -6.24 6.84 -15.02
C MET A 401 -6.91 8.03 -14.36
N ARG A 402 -6.34 9.23 -14.48
CA ARG A 402 -6.95 10.45 -13.89
C ARG A 402 -8.31 10.80 -14.49
N LYS A 403 -8.58 10.44 -15.75
CA LYS A 403 -9.89 10.63 -16.37
C LYS A 403 -10.93 9.63 -15.84
N ASP A 404 -10.46 8.47 -15.37
CA ASP A 404 -11.31 7.40 -14.85
C ASP A 404 -11.58 7.53 -13.34
N PHE A 405 -10.80 8.34 -12.64
CA PHE A 405 -10.94 8.54 -11.19
C PHE A 405 -12.24 9.23 -10.82
N TRP A 406 -12.85 8.75 -9.76
CA TRP A 406 -14.00 9.39 -9.16
C TRP A 406 -13.58 10.54 -8.26
N SER A 407 -14.32 11.65 -8.36
CA SER A 407 -14.20 12.74 -7.40
C SER A 407 -14.76 12.34 -6.03
N GLU A 408 -14.36 13.05 -5.00
CA GLU A 408 -14.91 12.84 -3.66
C GLU A 408 -16.44 13.03 -3.62
N ASP A 409 -16.98 13.95 -4.42
CA ASP A 409 -18.41 14.16 -4.54
C ASP A 409 -19.14 12.97 -5.21
N GLU A 410 -18.54 12.35 -6.22
CA GLU A 410 -19.09 11.14 -6.85
C GLU A 410 -19.11 9.97 -5.87
N ILE A 411 -18.02 9.76 -5.11
CA ILE A 411 -17.93 8.75 -4.06
C ILE A 411 -18.99 9.01 -2.97
N ALA A 412 -19.08 10.24 -2.46
CA ALA A 412 -20.02 10.61 -1.42
C ALA A 412 -21.47 10.44 -1.86
N ASN A 413 -21.81 10.81 -3.10
CA ASN A 413 -23.14 10.63 -3.66
C ASN A 413 -23.50 9.15 -3.86
N PHE A 414 -22.56 8.34 -4.35
CA PHE A 414 -22.79 6.90 -4.53
C PHE A 414 -22.97 6.18 -3.20
N CYS A 415 -22.19 6.56 -2.19
CA CYS A 415 -22.25 5.97 -0.86
C CYS A 415 -23.35 6.55 0.03
N GLU A 416 -23.96 7.69 -0.36
CA GLU A 416 -24.96 8.40 0.45
C GLU A 416 -24.46 8.73 1.87
N PHE A 417 -23.22 9.23 1.98
CA PHE A 417 -22.64 9.64 3.27
C PHE A 417 -23.30 10.97 3.74
N ASP A 418 -24.15 10.89 4.74
CA ASP A 418 -24.86 12.04 5.29
C ASP A 418 -23.89 13.04 5.95
N ASP A 419 -22.90 12.56 6.69
CA ASP A 419 -21.90 13.38 7.38
C ASP A 419 -21.00 14.19 6.44
N TRP A 420 -20.83 13.75 5.20
CA TRP A 420 -20.01 14.44 4.21
C TRP A 420 -20.63 15.77 3.77
N LYS A 421 -21.97 15.82 3.67
CA LYS A 421 -22.71 17.05 3.31
C LYS A 421 -22.63 18.09 4.42
N GLU A 422 -22.70 17.68 5.68
CA GLU A 422 -22.57 18.57 6.83
C GLU A 422 -21.13 19.13 6.92
N LYS A 423 -20.10 18.30 6.78
CA LYS A 423 -18.71 18.74 6.83
C LYS A 423 -18.39 19.72 5.71
N LYS A 424 -18.80 19.44 4.46
CA LYS A 424 -18.59 20.35 3.33
C LYS A 424 -19.29 21.69 3.50
N THR A 425 -20.50 21.69 4.07
CA THR A 425 -21.24 22.92 4.36
C THR A 425 -20.51 23.76 5.41
N THR A 426 -19.99 23.13 6.47
CA THR A 426 -19.23 23.78 7.53
C THR A 426 -17.92 24.36 7.01
N ASP A 427 -17.17 23.61 6.20
CA ASP A 427 -15.90 24.06 5.59
C ASP A 427 -16.14 25.22 4.62
N THR A 428 -17.19 25.17 3.81
CA THR A 428 -17.57 26.27 2.90
C THR A 428 -17.94 27.52 3.67
N LEU A 429 -18.71 27.38 4.76
CA LEU A 429 -19.08 28.48 5.63
C LEU A 429 -17.85 29.12 6.28
N LEU A 430 -16.91 28.32 6.75
CA LEU A 430 -15.67 28.80 7.35
C LEU A 430 -14.82 29.59 6.34
N ILE A 431 -14.69 29.07 5.10
CA ILE A 431 -13.97 29.78 4.01
C ILE A 431 -14.63 31.11 3.71
N LEU A 432 -15.98 31.18 3.62
CA LEU A 432 -16.70 32.42 3.40
C LEU A 432 -16.48 33.42 4.54
N VAL A 433 -16.51 32.98 5.80
CA VAL A 433 -16.22 33.83 6.97
C VAL A 433 -14.79 34.41 6.88
N ILE A 434 -13.81 33.61 6.50
CA ILE A 434 -12.42 34.07 6.31
C ILE A 434 -12.34 35.12 5.20
N ILE A 435 -12.98 34.89 4.05
CA ILE A 435 -12.97 35.80 2.90
C ILE A 435 -13.64 37.16 3.32
N PHE A 436 -14.81 37.14 3.96
CA PHE A 436 -15.48 38.35 4.42
C PHE A 436 -14.66 39.09 5.47
N SER A 437 -13.96 38.38 6.36
CA SER A 437 -13.07 38.99 7.34
C SER A 437 -11.89 39.73 6.69
N ILE A 438 -11.29 39.14 5.65
CA ILE A 438 -10.19 39.77 4.88
C ILE A 438 -10.70 40.99 4.14
N ILE A 439 -11.86 40.94 3.49
CA ILE A 439 -12.47 42.07 2.79
C ILE A 439 -12.77 43.20 3.79
N GLY A 440 -13.34 42.89 4.95
CA GLY A 440 -13.61 43.86 6.03
C GLY A 440 -12.34 44.57 6.50
N LEU A 441 -11.23 43.81 6.67
CA LEU A 441 -9.95 44.39 7.07
C LEU A 441 -9.39 45.33 5.98
N LEU A 442 -9.48 44.97 4.71
CA LEU A 442 -9.04 45.83 3.58
C LEU A 442 -9.83 47.13 3.52
N ILE A 443 -11.13 47.09 3.76
CA ILE A 443 -12.00 48.31 3.83
C ILE A 443 -11.53 49.20 4.96
N VAL A 444 -11.29 48.66 6.16
CA VAL A 444 -10.80 49.45 7.31
C VAL A 444 -9.46 50.12 7.00
N VAL A 445 -8.53 49.39 6.41
CA VAL A 445 -7.22 49.91 5.99
C VAL A 445 -7.40 51.06 4.97
N ALA A 446 -8.25 50.89 3.97
CA ALA A 446 -8.55 51.91 2.98
C ALA A 446 -9.14 53.18 3.63
N LEU A 447 -10.09 53.04 4.58
CA LEU A 447 -10.65 54.17 5.33
C LEU A 447 -9.59 54.90 6.16
N ILE A 448 -8.69 54.18 6.83
CA ILE A 448 -7.55 54.76 7.55
C ILE A 448 -6.69 55.63 6.63
N ILE A 449 -6.33 55.07 5.45
CA ILE A 449 -5.53 55.79 4.45
C ILE A 449 -6.25 57.09 4.02
N VAL A 450 -7.54 57.02 3.73
CA VAL A 450 -8.36 58.21 3.36
C VAL A 450 -8.36 59.25 4.49
N ILE A 451 -8.58 58.84 5.75
CA ILE A 451 -8.55 59.70 6.92
C ILE A 451 -7.18 60.38 7.07
N VAL A 452 -6.11 59.63 6.95
CA VAL A 452 -4.72 60.19 7.01
C VAL A 452 -4.50 61.20 5.91
N PHE A 453 -4.93 60.90 4.67
CA PHE A 453 -4.82 61.83 3.54
C PHE A 453 -5.64 63.10 3.79
N LEU A 454 -6.89 63.01 4.25
CA LEU A 454 -7.72 64.15 4.56
C LEU A 454 -7.12 65.03 5.67
N ARG A 455 -6.58 64.42 6.74
CA ARG A 455 -5.89 65.12 7.83
C ARG A 455 -4.63 65.85 7.33
N LYS A 456 -3.84 65.28 6.40
CA LYS A 456 -2.73 65.95 5.78
C LYS A 456 -3.18 67.17 4.94
N LYS A 457 -4.25 67.00 4.16
CA LYS A 457 -4.82 68.07 3.34
C LYS A 457 -5.37 69.24 4.18
N LEU A 458 -6.04 68.93 5.29
CA LEU A 458 -6.52 69.95 6.24
C LEU A 458 -5.36 70.69 6.93
N LYS A 459 -4.27 70.02 7.27
CA LYS A 459 -3.07 70.72 7.83
C LYS A 459 -2.46 71.70 6.84
N VAL A 460 -2.39 71.38 5.54
CA VAL A 460 -1.89 72.26 4.51
C VAL A 460 -2.80 73.48 4.38
N ILE A 461 -4.12 73.33 4.30
CA ILE A 461 -5.10 74.39 4.21
C ILE A 461 -5.03 75.34 5.44
N ASN A 462 -4.91 74.80 6.64
CA ASN A 462 -4.72 75.61 7.84
C ASN A 462 -3.41 76.37 7.91
N SER A 463 -2.31 75.78 7.36
CA SER A 463 -1.03 76.49 7.27
C SER A 463 -1.07 77.67 6.29
N ASP A 464 -1.80 77.53 5.18
CA ASP A 464 -1.94 78.59 4.18
C ASP A 464 -2.85 79.71 4.68
N ASN A 465 -3.93 79.39 5.44
CA ASN A 465 -4.79 80.36 6.09
C ASN A 465 -4.08 81.20 7.20
N VAL A 466 -3.13 80.56 7.92
CA VAL A 466 -2.31 81.28 8.90
C VAL A 466 -1.35 82.24 8.22
N LYS A 467 -0.75 81.88 7.11
CA LYS A 467 0.13 82.74 6.31
C LYS A 467 -0.60 83.96 5.72
N VAL A 468 -1.89 83.80 5.32
CA VAL A 468 -2.68 84.92 4.79
C VAL A 468 -3.11 85.87 5.89
N SER A 469 -3.33 85.42 7.14
CA SER A 469 -3.65 86.26 8.30
C SER A 469 -2.45 87.03 8.88
N GLU A 470 -1.22 86.62 8.57
CA GLU A 470 0.01 87.34 8.95
C GLU A 470 0.42 88.44 7.91
N MET A 471 -0.20 88.45 6.75
CA MET A 471 0.02 89.42 5.67
C MET A 471 -1.03 90.49 5.51
N SER A 472 -2.08 90.49 6.37
CA SER A 472 -3.08 91.49 6.47
C SER A 472 -2.92 92.31 7.82
#